data_b91726a031aca511803043f1547d4e37
#
_entry.id   b91726a031aca511803043f1547d4e37
#
_cell.length_a   1.000
_cell.length_b   1.000
_cell.length_c   1.000
_cell.angle_alpha   90.00
_cell.angle_beta   90.00
_cell.angle_gamma   90.00
#
_symmetry.space_group_name_H-M   'P 1'
#
loop_
_entity.id
_entity.type
_entity.pdbx_description
1 polymer ?
#
loop_
_entity_poly.entity_id
_entity_poly.type
_entity_poly.pdbx_seq_one_letter_code
_entity_poly.pdbx_strand_id
1 'polypeptide(L)'
;MKTTAILAGAALAILATSALAQPPAGGPRGAPPPPAEHDPAKVQGGLYQIEPMHTRTMFAISHKEFTTFYGEFRNLTGTLQLDPKNPAASKVDLKVPVNTVNVQIDKLNDELRHKPWLDADTWPEIDFKSTSVKVTGKDTADVTGDFTFHGQTHPLTLHVKFNAAGMDTNENVYIAGFTVSGSFSRKDWGFTTGAPLIGDHVDLIIQAAFKKAA
;
A
#
# COMPACT_ATOMS: atom_id res chain seq x y z
N MET A 1 55.18 -49.67 51.27
CA MET A 1 53.97 -48.95 51.63
C MET A 1 54.12 -47.50 51.14
N LYS A 2 53.40 -47.14 50.08
CA LYS A 2 53.48 -45.81 49.47
C LYS A 2 52.09 -45.18 49.58
N THR A 3 51.97 -44.17 50.36
CA THR A 3 50.77 -43.36 50.58
C THR A 3 50.64 -42.31 49.47
N THR A 4 49.58 -42.36 48.70
CA THR A 4 49.31 -41.41 47.67
C THR A 4 48.33 -40.34 48.23
N ALA A 5 48.74 -39.10 48.23
CA ALA A 5 47.96 -37.97 48.68
C ALA A 5 47.11 -37.48 47.49
N ILE A 6 45.77 -37.35 47.64
CA ILE A 6 44.83 -36.80 46.65
C ILE A 6 44.67 -35.29 46.94
N LEU A 7 45.11 -34.46 45.98
CA LEU A 7 44.87 -33.01 46.02
C LEU A 7 43.47 -32.74 45.41
N ALA A 8 42.57 -32.22 46.22
CA ALA A 8 41.29 -31.72 45.81
C ALA A 8 41.46 -30.28 45.31
N GLY A 9 41.31 -30.07 43.96
CA GLY A 9 41.27 -28.75 43.35
C GLY A 9 39.87 -28.19 43.40
N ALA A 10 39.68 -27.10 44.13
CA ALA A 10 38.43 -26.33 44.12
C ALA A 10 38.40 -25.43 42.86
N ALA A 11 37.54 -25.73 41.92
CA ALA A 11 37.27 -24.86 40.77
C ALA A 11 36.29 -23.76 41.19
N LEU A 12 36.80 -22.52 41.26
CA LEU A 12 36.00 -21.32 41.52
C LEU A 12 35.32 -20.90 40.19
N ALA A 13 34.02 -21.20 40.03
CA ALA A 13 33.23 -20.76 38.91
C ALA A 13 32.82 -19.30 39.13
N ILE A 14 33.45 -18.38 38.40
CA ILE A 14 33.06 -16.97 38.33
C ILE A 14 31.84 -16.88 37.42
N LEU A 15 30.65 -16.74 37.99
CA LEU A 15 29.42 -16.38 37.26
C LEU A 15 29.51 -14.89 36.88
N ALA A 16 29.90 -14.62 35.64
CA ALA A 16 29.79 -13.29 35.07
C ALA A 16 28.30 -13.03 34.74
N THR A 17 27.62 -12.29 35.59
CA THR A 17 26.28 -11.76 35.31
C THR A 17 26.42 -10.67 34.27
N SER A 18 26.10 -10.99 33.01
CA SER A 18 25.92 -10.00 31.96
C SER A 18 24.70 -9.16 32.32
N ALA A 19 24.89 -7.98 32.86
CA ALA A 19 23.82 -6.99 32.96
C ALA A 19 23.40 -6.60 31.54
N LEU A 20 22.28 -7.11 31.08
CA LEU A 20 21.63 -6.61 29.88
C LEU A 20 21.29 -5.14 30.12
N ALA A 21 22.02 -4.24 29.47
CA ALA A 21 21.72 -2.81 29.51
C ALA A 21 20.27 -2.64 29.03
N GLN A 22 19.38 -2.20 29.91
CA GLN A 22 18.04 -1.76 29.50
C GLN A 22 18.21 -0.60 28.53
N PRO A 23 17.45 -0.62 27.41
CA PRO A 23 17.41 0.55 26.52
C PRO A 23 16.99 1.77 27.36
N PRO A 24 17.53 2.96 27.05
CA PRO A 24 17.20 4.17 27.80
C PRO A 24 15.69 4.35 27.83
N ALA A 25 15.14 4.59 29.02
CA ALA A 25 13.73 4.91 29.20
C ALA A 25 13.40 6.08 28.23
N GLY A 26 12.48 5.84 27.30
CA GLY A 26 12.08 6.86 26.34
C GLY A 26 11.73 8.15 27.07
N GLY A 27 12.17 9.29 26.55
CA GLY A 27 11.83 10.61 27.06
C GLY A 27 10.32 10.78 27.26
N PRO A 28 9.85 11.85 27.91
CA PRO A 28 8.44 12.04 28.20
C PRO A 28 7.63 11.86 26.92
N ARG A 29 6.80 10.83 26.89
CA ARG A 29 5.86 10.61 25.80
C ARG A 29 4.94 11.80 25.78
N GLY A 30 4.92 12.54 24.66
CA GLY A 30 3.95 13.60 24.43
C GLY A 30 2.52 13.09 24.68
N ALA A 31 1.58 14.01 24.80
CA ALA A 31 0.16 13.64 24.89
C ALA A 31 -0.18 12.66 23.72
N PRO A 32 -1.03 11.65 23.98
CA PRO A 32 -1.45 10.75 22.92
C PRO A 32 -2.09 11.57 21.79
N PRO A 33 -1.88 11.19 20.53
CA PRO A 33 -2.52 11.89 19.41
C PRO A 33 -4.04 11.89 19.60
N PRO A 34 -4.75 12.91 19.11
CA PRO A 34 -6.21 12.92 19.14
C PRO A 34 -6.74 11.66 18.42
N PRO A 35 -7.85 11.09 18.90
CA PRO A 35 -8.41 9.89 18.28
C PRO A 35 -8.77 10.18 16.82
N ALA A 36 -8.56 9.18 15.95
CA ALA A 36 -8.95 9.30 14.56
C ALA A 36 -10.48 9.40 14.42
N GLU A 37 -10.95 10.21 13.47
CA GLU A 37 -12.36 10.34 13.12
C GLU A 37 -12.76 9.20 12.16
N HIS A 38 -13.77 8.43 12.54
CA HIS A 38 -14.30 7.31 11.74
C HIS A 38 -15.65 7.62 11.08
N ASP A 39 -16.21 8.79 11.33
CA ASP A 39 -17.43 9.26 10.68
C ASP A 39 -17.06 10.09 9.45
N PRO A 40 -17.28 9.57 8.20
CA PRO A 40 -16.88 10.28 6.98
C PRO A 40 -17.57 11.64 6.82
N ALA A 41 -18.74 11.87 7.47
CA ALA A 41 -19.43 13.15 7.42
C ALA A 41 -18.71 14.25 8.22
N LYS A 42 -17.82 13.90 9.14
CA LYS A 42 -17.06 14.83 9.99
C LYS A 42 -15.65 15.11 9.50
N VAL A 43 -15.23 14.46 8.43
CA VAL A 43 -13.91 14.64 7.84
C VAL A 43 -13.77 16.04 7.26
N GLN A 44 -12.58 16.62 7.30
CA GLN A 44 -12.33 17.89 6.64
C GLN A 44 -12.42 17.72 5.11
N GLY A 45 -13.27 18.51 4.45
CA GLY A 45 -13.34 18.58 3.00
C GLY A 45 -12.16 19.37 2.40
N GLY A 46 -11.98 19.27 1.08
CA GLY A 46 -10.99 20.03 0.33
C GLY A 46 -10.07 19.17 -0.53
N LEU A 47 -8.97 19.76 -0.96
CA LEU A 47 -7.96 19.08 -1.78
C LEU A 47 -6.98 18.32 -0.89
N TYR A 48 -6.68 17.12 -1.32
CA TYR A 48 -5.68 16.23 -0.73
C TYR A 48 -4.70 15.74 -1.81
N GLN A 49 -3.51 15.42 -1.39
CA GLN A 49 -2.49 14.76 -2.22
C GLN A 49 -2.23 13.36 -1.69
N ILE A 50 -1.97 12.41 -2.59
CA ILE A 50 -1.58 11.06 -2.19
C ILE A 50 -0.32 11.11 -1.32
N GLU A 51 -0.28 10.32 -0.27
CA GLU A 51 0.87 10.13 0.59
C GLU A 51 1.53 8.77 0.24
N PRO A 52 2.67 8.77 -0.47
CA PRO A 52 3.21 7.55 -1.08
C PRO A 52 3.88 6.60 -0.08
N MET A 53 4.32 7.07 1.09
CA MET A 53 5.03 6.21 2.06
C MET A 53 4.09 5.19 2.71
N HIS A 54 2.84 5.59 3.00
CA HIS A 54 1.83 4.73 3.63
C HIS A 54 0.78 4.20 2.64
N THR A 55 0.87 4.62 1.37
CA THR A 55 0.05 4.06 0.30
C THR A 55 0.68 2.79 -0.24
N ARG A 56 -0.13 1.74 -0.39
CA ARG A 56 0.26 0.46 -1.00
C ARG A 56 -0.72 0.11 -2.11
N THR A 57 -0.20 -0.09 -3.30
CA THR A 57 -0.98 -0.53 -4.47
C THR A 57 -0.49 -1.90 -4.86
N MET A 58 -1.19 -2.92 -4.39
CA MET A 58 -0.87 -4.31 -4.66
C MET A 58 -1.79 -4.86 -5.74
N PHE A 59 -1.27 -5.82 -6.48
CA PHE A 59 -2.05 -6.64 -7.39
C PHE A 59 -1.84 -8.13 -7.08
N ALA A 60 -2.85 -8.93 -7.43
CA ALA A 60 -2.80 -10.38 -7.33
C ALA A 60 -3.27 -11.00 -8.65
N ILE A 61 -2.58 -12.02 -9.11
CA ILE A 61 -2.87 -12.69 -10.37
C ILE A 61 -2.57 -14.20 -10.26
N SER A 62 -3.38 -15.03 -10.89
CA SER A 62 -3.12 -16.47 -10.92
C SER A 62 -1.86 -16.79 -11.73
N HIS A 63 -1.01 -17.65 -11.19
CA HIS A 63 0.16 -18.16 -11.87
C HIS A 63 0.04 -19.67 -12.04
N LYS A 64 -0.19 -20.12 -13.29
CA LYS A 64 -0.34 -21.53 -13.69
C LYS A 64 -1.43 -22.28 -12.89
N GLU A 65 -2.40 -21.57 -12.35
CA GLU A 65 -3.43 -22.10 -11.46
C GLU A 65 -2.92 -22.76 -10.15
N PHE A 66 -1.58 -22.77 -9.93
CA PHE A 66 -0.98 -23.35 -8.74
C PHE A 66 -0.96 -22.38 -7.57
N THR A 67 -0.70 -21.09 -7.85
CA THR A 67 -0.56 -20.07 -6.82
C THR A 67 -1.14 -18.74 -7.28
N THR A 68 -1.47 -17.88 -6.31
CA THR A 68 -1.66 -16.46 -6.55
C THR A 68 -0.31 -15.76 -6.44
N PHE A 69 0.06 -15.03 -7.47
CA PHE A 69 1.27 -14.23 -7.52
C PHE A 69 0.94 -12.78 -7.17
N TYR A 70 1.71 -12.19 -6.28
CA TYR A 70 1.51 -10.84 -5.79
C TYR A 70 2.63 -9.92 -6.24
N GLY A 71 2.27 -8.67 -6.53
CA GLY A 71 3.20 -7.59 -6.75
C GLY A 71 2.63 -6.27 -6.28
N GLU A 72 3.43 -5.23 -6.34
CA GLU A 72 3.03 -3.86 -5.98
C GLU A 72 3.62 -2.85 -6.95
N PHE A 73 2.99 -1.68 -6.99
CA PHE A 73 3.58 -0.47 -7.56
C PHE A 73 3.80 0.54 -6.43
N ARG A 74 4.79 1.41 -6.60
CA ARG A 74 5.21 2.41 -5.61
C ARG A 74 5.19 3.81 -6.19
N ASN A 75 5.39 4.81 -5.32
CA ASN A 75 5.55 6.21 -5.70
C ASN A 75 4.37 6.78 -6.51
N LEU A 76 3.17 6.38 -6.14
CA LEU A 76 1.96 6.96 -6.71
C LEU A 76 1.95 8.47 -6.49
N THR A 77 1.40 9.18 -7.47
CA THR A 77 1.10 10.61 -7.37
C THR A 77 -0.36 10.87 -7.67
N GLY A 78 -0.87 12.03 -7.27
CA GLY A 78 -2.23 12.43 -7.60
C GLY A 78 -2.96 13.08 -6.46
N THR A 79 -4.24 13.36 -6.71
CA THR A 79 -5.07 14.20 -5.84
C THR A 79 -6.43 13.58 -5.56
N LEU A 80 -6.99 13.94 -4.42
CA LEU A 80 -8.37 13.67 -4.04
C LEU A 80 -9.03 15.02 -3.66
N GLN A 81 -10.03 15.43 -4.43
CA GLN A 81 -10.95 16.47 -4.01
C GLN A 81 -12.07 15.81 -3.22
N LEU A 82 -12.05 15.97 -1.89
CA LEU A 82 -13.00 15.33 -0.98
C LEU A 82 -14.11 16.32 -0.60
N ASP A 83 -15.35 15.91 -0.80
CA ASP A 83 -16.53 16.62 -0.30
C ASP A 83 -17.34 15.73 0.67
N PRO A 84 -17.12 15.81 1.97
CA PRO A 84 -17.81 14.98 2.96
C PRO A 84 -19.33 15.25 3.06
N LYS A 85 -19.77 16.44 2.64
CA LYS A 85 -21.19 16.81 2.64
C LYS A 85 -21.93 16.31 1.42
N ASN A 86 -21.21 16.14 0.31
CA ASN A 86 -21.71 15.59 -0.94
C ASN A 86 -20.66 14.63 -1.54
N PRO A 87 -20.49 13.42 -0.97
CA PRO A 87 -19.44 12.50 -1.41
C PRO A 87 -19.49 12.17 -2.91
N ALA A 88 -20.68 12.24 -3.53
CA ALA A 88 -20.84 12.04 -4.97
C ALA A 88 -20.14 13.12 -5.82
N ALA A 89 -19.84 14.29 -5.26
CA ALA A 89 -19.07 15.36 -5.91
C ALA A 89 -17.54 15.19 -5.75
N SER A 90 -17.09 14.25 -4.92
CA SER A 90 -15.66 13.98 -4.75
C SER A 90 -15.02 13.46 -6.04
N LYS A 91 -13.75 13.80 -6.23
CA LYS A 91 -12.98 13.40 -7.42
C LYS A 91 -11.59 12.92 -7.04
N VAL A 92 -11.14 11.88 -7.70
CA VAL A 92 -9.77 11.38 -7.55
C VAL A 92 -9.10 11.28 -8.92
N ASP A 93 -7.82 11.65 -8.95
CA ASP A 93 -6.96 11.58 -10.14
C ASP A 93 -5.61 11.05 -9.69
N LEU A 94 -5.23 9.86 -10.13
CA LEU A 94 -4.04 9.13 -9.67
C LEU A 94 -3.20 8.66 -10.84
N LYS A 95 -1.88 8.69 -10.64
CA LYS A 95 -0.88 8.17 -11.56
C LYS A 95 0.04 7.21 -10.83
N VAL A 96 0.31 6.09 -11.48
CA VAL A 96 1.13 5.00 -10.96
C VAL A 96 2.29 4.77 -11.91
N PRO A 97 3.53 5.09 -11.53
CA PRO A 97 4.69 4.86 -12.38
C PRO A 97 4.92 3.36 -12.62
N VAL A 98 4.89 2.91 -13.87
CA VAL A 98 5.03 1.49 -14.24
C VAL A 98 6.41 0.93 -13.89
N ASN A 99 7.45 1.75 -13.99
CA ASN A 99 8.82 1.35 -13.67
C ASN A 99 9.05 1.03 -12.18
N THR A 100 8.06 1.30 -11.33
CA THR A 100 8.11 1.01 -9.89
C THR A 100 7.59 -0.37 -9.53
N VAL A 101 7.20 -1.18 -10.52
CA VAL A 101 6.75 -2.56 -10.29
C VAL A 101 7.75 -3.33 -9.44
N ASN A 102 7.24 -4.01 -8.41
CA ASN A 102 8.04 -4.76 -7.47
C ASN A 102 7.33 -6.07 -7.07
N VAL A 103 7.96 -7.18 -7.36
CA VAL A 103 7.52 -8.53 -7.00
C VAL A 103 8.52 -9.23 -6.07
N GLN A 104 9.39 -8.45 -5.41
CA GLN A 104 10.43 -8.91 -4.47
C GLN A 104 11.49 -9.84 -5.09
N ILE A 105 11.62 -9.88 -6.40
CA ILE A 105 12.60 -10.64 -7.17
C ILE A 105 13.22 -9.68 -8.19
N ASP A 106 14.44 -9.21 -7.96
CA ASP A 106 15.07 -8.15 -8.76
C ASP A 106 15.11 -8.44 -10.25
N LYS A 107 15.49 -9.67 -10.61
CA LYS A 107 15.53 -10.12 -12.01
C LYS A 107 14.14 -10.04 -12.66
N LEU A 108 13.10 -10.43 -11.95
CA LEU A 108 11.73 -10.39 -12.46
C LEU A 108 11.18 -8.96 -12.47
N ASN A 109 11.55 -8.12 -11.50
CA ASN A 109 11.23 -6.69 -11.53
C ASN A 109 11.77 -6.03 -12.80
N ASP A 110 13.02 -6.36 -13.17
CA ASP A 110 13.63 -5.85 -14.39
C ASP A 110 12.92 -6.36 -15.64
N GLU A 111 12.65 -7.67 -15.71
CA GLU A 111 11.91 -8.29 -16.81
C GLU A 111 10.52 -7.67 -17.00
N LEU A 112 9.77 -7.47 -15.90
CA LEU A 112 8.41 -6.93 -15.93
C LEU A 112 8.35 -5.48 -16.44
N ARG A 113 9.40 -4.69 -16.31
CA ARG A 113 9.46 -3.31 -16.80
C ARG A 113 9.57 -3.21 -18.31
N HIS A 114 10.09 -4.24 -18.97
CA HIS A 114 10.40 -4.23 -20.40
C HIS A 114 9.42 -5.07 -21.23
N LYS A 115 9.58 -5.03 -22.56
CA LYS A 115 8.87 -5.92 -23.47
C LYS A 115 9.25 -7.38 -23.22
N PRO A 116 8.34 -8.31 -23.35
CA PRO A 116 6.94 -8.17 -23.79
C PRO A 116 5.95 -7.91 -22.64
N TRP A 117 6.43 -7.53 -21.45
CA TRP A 117 5.59 -7.32 -20.27
C TRP A 117 4.99 -5.90 -20.23
N LEU A 118 5.20 -5.17 -19.15
CA LEU A 118 4.55 -3.87 -18.93
C LEU A 118 5.04 -2.74 -19.85
N ASP A 119 6.23 -2.90 -20.46
CA ASP A 119 6.83 -1.96 -21.41
C ASP A 119 6.80 -0.51 -20.91
N ALA A 120 7.43 -0.28 -19.74
CA ALA A 120 7.46 1.01 -19.06
C ALA A 120 8.05 2.16 -19.91
N ASP A 121 8.88 1.84 -20.92
CA ASP A 121 9.42 2.83 -21.86
C ASP A 121 8.34 3.37 -22.81
N THR A 122 7.39 2.53 -23.20
CA THR A 122 6.27 2.92 -24.07
C THR A 122 5.06 3.39 -23.25
N TRP A 123 4.79 2.75 -22.12
CA TRP A 123 3.65 2.98 -21.24
C TRP A 123 4.14 3.30 -19.82
N PRO A 124 4.68 4.52 -19.58
CA PRO A 124 5.35 4.83 -18.32
C PRO A 124 4.43 4.98 -17.12
N GLU A 125 3.14 5.19 -17.34
CA GLU A 125 2.15 5.43 -16.28
C GLU A 125 0.90 4.57 -16.46
N ILE A 126 0.32 4.17 -15.33
CA ILE A 126 -1.05 3.70 -15.22
C ILE A 126 -1.84 4.85 -14.61
N ASP A 127 -2.98 5.22 -15.21
CA ASP A 127 -3.79 6.34 -14.75
C ASP A 127 -5.17 5.86 -14.28
N PHE A 128 -5.70 6.53 -13.25
CA PHE A 128 -7.09 6.38 -12.85
C PHE A 128 -7.69 7.75 -12.57
N LYS A 129 -8.73 8.12 -13.31
CA LYS A 129 -9.44 9.38 -13.14
C LYS A 129 -10.92 9.12 -12.94
N SER A 130 -11.44 9.45 -11.75
CA SER A 130 -12.83 9.20 -11.42
C SER A 130 -13.79 9.97 -12.32
N THR A 131 -14.83 9.29 -12.79
CA THR A 131 -15.95 9.87 -13.57
C THR A 131 -17.22 9.94 -12.74
N SER A 132 -17.39 9.04 -11.76
CA SER A 132 -18.53 9.05 -10.85
C SER A 132 -18.19 8.41 -9.50
N VAL A 133 -18.89 8.86 -8.46
CA VAL A 133 -18.85 8.28 -7.11
C VAL A 133 -20.28 7.98 -6.69
N LYS A 134 -20.53 6.71 -6.36
CA LYS A 134 -21.82 6.22 -5.86
C LYS A 134 -21.65 5.74 -4.42
N VAL A 135 -22.25 6.43 -3.46
CA VAL A 135 -22.27 5.99 -2.05
C VAL A 135 -23.06 4.68 -1.94
N THR A 136 -22.46 3.66 -1.36
CA THR A 136 -23.05 2.31 -1.20
C THR A 136 -23.34 1.94 0.25
N GLY A 137 -22.80 2.69 1.21
CA GLY A 137 -23.00 2.49 2.65
C GLY A 137 -22.58 3.72 3.45
N LYS A 138 -22.52 3.57 4.76
CA LYS A 138 -22.14 4.68 5.66
C LYS A 138 -20.70 5.17 5.38
N ASP A 139 -19.79 4.23 5.16
CA ASP A 139 -18.35 4.45 4.98
C ASP A 139 -17.82 3.87 3.66
N THR A 140 -18.72 3.50 2.74
CA THR A 140 -18.37 2.84 1.48
C THR A 140 -18.95 3.54 0.26
N ALA A 141 -18.23 3.46 -0.85
CA ALA A 141 -18.64 3.97 -2.15
C ALA A 141 -18.05 3.12 -3.28
N ASP A 142 -18.75 3.08 -4.41
CA ASP A 142 -18.22 2.64 -5.68
C ASP A 142 -17.73 3.86 -6.45
N VAL A 143 -16.46 3.87 -6.83
CA VAL A 143 -15.83 4.91 -7.61
C VAL A 143 -15.53 4.35 -8.99
N THR A 144 -16.27 4.82 -9.99
CA THR A 144 -16.01 4.49 -11.40
C THR A 144 -15.12 5.56 -12.00
N GLY A 145 -14.16 5.16 -12.81
CA GLY A 145 -13.23 6.07 -13.47
C GLY A 145 -12.68 5.51 -14.77
N ASP A 146 -12.09 6.40 -15.55
CA ASP A 146 -11.27 6.04 -16.69
C ASP A 146 -9.96 5.45 -16.17
N PHE A 147 -9.73 4.18 -16.44
CA PHE A 147 -8.52 3.45 -16.08
C PHE A 147 -7.70 3.20 -17.34
N THR A 148 -6.52 3.81 -17.37
CA THR A 148 -5.56 3.64 -18.47
C THR A 148 -4.48 2.67 -18.05
N PHE A 149 -4.37 1.55 -18.76
CA PHE A 149 -3.35 0.55 -18.56
C PHE A 149 -2.85 0.06 -19.92
N HIS A 150 -1.55 -0.09 -20.08
CA HIS A 150 -0.90 -0.56 -21.32
C HIS A 150 -1.38 0.21 -22.56
N GLY A 151 -1.57 1.52 -22.43
CA GLY A 151 -1.99 2.44 -23.49
C GLY A 151 -3.46 2.39 -23.87
N GLN A 152 -4.28 1.60 -23.20
CA GLN A 152 -5.72 1.54 -23.44
C GLN A 152 -6.49 2.07 -22.24
N THR A 153 -7.59 2.78 -22.50
CA THR A 153 -8.44 3.37 -21.48
C THR A 153 -9.83 2.76 -21.52
N HIS A 154 -10.27 2.19 -20.42
CA HIS A 154 -11.61 1.64 -20.24
C HIS A 154 -12.16 2.00 -18.86
N PRO A 155 -13.50 2.00 -18.68
CA PRO A 155 -14.08 2.20 -17.36
C PRO A 155 -13.69 1.08 -16.40
N LEU A 156 -13.31 1.46 -15.17
CA LEU A 156 -13.09 0.53 -14.05
C LEU A 156 -13.84 1.06 -12.83
N THR A 157 -14.52 0.17 -12.11
CA THR A 157 -15.13 0.49 -10.82
C THR A 157 -14.31 -0.07 -9.67
N LEU A 158 -13.94 0.80 -8.74
CA LEU A 158 -13.24 0.46 -7.51
C LEU A 158 -14.19 0.58 -6.32
N HIS A 159 -14.16 -0.42 -5.43
CA HIS A 159 -14.89 -0.40 -4.17
C HIS A 159 -14.02 0.27 -3.12
N VAL A 160 -14.50 1.39 -2.58
CA VAL A 160 -13.77 2.22 -1.64
C VAL A 160 -14.45 2.17 -0.28
N LYS A 161 -13.66 1.93 0.77
CA LYS A 161 -14.07 2.06 2.16
C LYS A 161 -13.22 3.16 2.81
N PHE A 162 -13.89 4.11 3.45
CA PHE A 162 -13.24 5.07 4.34
C PHE A 162 -12.82 4.37 5.63
N ASN A 163 -11.57 4.52 6.04
CA ASN A 163 -11.04 3.92 7.26
C ASN A 163 -11.11 4.89 8.44
N ALA A 164 -10.44 6.02 8.30
CA ALA A 164 -10.39 7.07 9.30
C ALA A 164 -9.71 8.32 8.72
N ALA A 165 -9.86 9.46 9.43
CA ALA A 165 -9.09 10.66 9.18
C ALA A 165 -8.67 11.32 10.50
N GLY A 166 -7.59 12.11 10.48
CA GLY A 166 -7.10 12.80 11.67
C GLY A 166 -5.78 13.52 11.44
N MET A 167 -5.32 14.19 12.49
CA MET A 167 -3.99 14.83 12.48
C MET A 167 -2.89 13.80 12.68
N ASP A 168 -1.97 13.70 11.74
CA ASP A 168 -0.67 13.12 11.99
C ASP A 168 0.18 14.11 12.79
N THR A 169 0.45 13.76 14.04
CA THR A 169 1.18 14.66 14.97
C THR A 169 2.68 14.72 14.67
N ASN A 170 3.24 13.77 13.92
CA ASN A 170 4.65 13.79 13.54
C ASN A 170 4.91 14.83 12.44
N GLU A 171 4.02 14.87 11.44
CA GLU A 171 4.13 15.79 10.32
C GLU A 171 3.24 17.03 10.46
N ASN A 172 2.38 17.07 11.49
CA ASN A 172 1.39 18.12 11.71
C ASN A 172 0.49 18.37 10.49
N VAL A 173 0.03 17.29 9.87
CA VAL A 173 -0.81 17.33 8.67
C VAL A 173 -2.07 16.48 8.89
N TYR A 174 -3.20 16.88 8.29
CA TYR A 174 -4.44 16.12 8.34
C TYR A 174 -4.41 15.03 7.26
N ILE A 175 -4.65 13.77 7.66
CA ILE A 175 -4.62 12.60 6.78
C ILE A 175 -6.00 11.96 6.72
N ALA A 176 -6.37 11.46 5.53
CA ALA A 176 -7.52 10.59 5.32
C ALA A 176 -7.06 9.28 4.69
N GLY A 177 -7.52 8.16 5.26
CA GLY A 177 -7.14 6.81 4.86
C GLY A 177 -8.31 6.01 4.30
N PHE A 178 -8.02 5.22 3.26
CA PHE A 178 -9.02 4.40 2.56
C PHE A 178 -8.47 3.01 2.26
N THR A 179 -9.36 2.01 2.33
CA THR A 179 -9.14 0.69 1.75
C THR A 179 -9.89 0.63 0.43
N VAL A 180 -9.19 0.20 -0.62
CA VAL A 180 -9.75 0.14 -1.97
C VAL A 180 -9.51 -1.25 -2.55
N SER A 181 -10.53 -1.80 -3.21
CA SER A 181 -10.43 -3.06 -3.94
C SER A 181 -11.13 -2.94 -5.29
N GLY A 182 -10.74 -3.79 -6.20
CA GLY A 182 -11.33 -3.89 -7.53
C GLY A 182 -10.66 -5.01 -8.30
N SER A 183 -11.10 -5.24 -9.51
CA SER A 183 -10.46 -6.22 -10.39
C SER A 183 -10.77 -5.90 -11.85
N PHE A 184 -9.91 -6.37 -12.74
CA PHE A 184 -10.10 -6.22 -14.17
C PHE A 184 -9.51 -7.41 -14.94
N SER A 185 -9.98 -7.61 -16.16
CA SER A 185 -9.43 -8.57 -17.11
C SER A 185 -8.35 -7.89 -17.95
N ARG A 186 -7.07 -8.23 -17.74
CA ARG A 186 -5.96 -7.56 -18.42
C ARG A 186 -5.99 -7.68 -19.95
N LYS A 187 -6.64 -8.73 -20.48
CA LYS A 187 -6.83 -8.88 -21.94
C LYS A 187 -7.70 -7.78 -22.53
N ASP A 188 -8.64 -7.23 -21.76
CA ASP A 188 -9.51 -6.14 -22.23
C ASP A 188 -8.71 -4.85 -22.46
N TRP A 189 -7.50 -4.75 -21.89
CA TRP A 189 -6.49 -3.73 -22.14
C TRP A 189 -5.39 -4.20 -23.10
N GLY A 190 -5.63 -5.26 -23.88
CA GLY A 190 -4.67 -5.78 -24.85
C GLY A 190 -3.43 -6.47 -24.25
N PHE A 191 -3.37 -6.63 -22.93
CA PHE A 191 -2.23 -7.21 -22.25
C PHE A 191 -2.40 -8.73 -22.05
N THR A 192 -1.91 -9.52 -23.02
CA THR A 192 -2.08 -10.99 -23.07
C THR A 192 -0.79 -11.78 -22.81
N THR A 193 0.33 -11.10 -22.54
CA THR A 193 1.63 -11.75 -22.33
C THR A 193 1.54 -12.82 -21.25
N GLY A 194 2.13 -13.99 -21.54
CA GLY A 194 2.15 -15.15 -20.64
C GLY A 194 0.84 -15.94 -20.54
N ALA A 195 -0.22 -15.54 -21.25
CA ALA A 195 -1.47 -16.31 -21.27
C ALA A 195 -1.28 -17.66 -22.00
N PRO A 196 -1.96 -18.75 -21.57
CA PRO A 196 -2.87 -18.83 -20.42
C PRO A 196 -2.19 -19.12 -19.07
N LEU A 197 -0.86 -19.28 -19.04
CA LEU A 197 -0.12 -19.66 -17.83
C LEU A 197 -0.17 -18.56 -16.73
N ILE A 198 -0.20 -17.30 -17.19
CA ILE A 198 -0.50 -16.15 -16.31
C ILE A 198 -1.97 -15.81 -16.51
N GLY A 199 -2.72 -15.81 -15.43
CA GLY A 199 -4.16 -15.57 -15.44
C GLY A 199 -4.53 -14.23 -16.09
N ASP A 200 -5.79 -14.15 -16.49
CA ASP A 200 -6.34 -12.95 -17.12
C ASP A 200 -6.83 -11.93 -16.07
N HIS A 201 -7.42 -12.44 -14.99
CA HIS A 201 -8.01 -11.61 -13.95
C HIS A 201 -6.95 -11.09 -13.00
N VAL A 202 -6.95 -9.77 -12.80
CA VAL A 202 -6.05 -9.07 -11.88
C VAL A 202 -6.88 -8.45 -10.77
N ASP A 203 -6.63 -8.85 -9.53
CA ASP A 203 -7.21 -8.23 -8.35
C ASP A 203 -6.36 -7.06 -7.89
N LEU A 204 -7.01 -5.96 -7.52
CA LEU A 204 -6.39 -4.76 -6.96
C LEU A 204 -6.68 -4.68 -5.46
N ILE A 205 -5.62 -4.51 -4.67
CA ILE A 205 -5.67 -4.45 -3.20
C ILE A 205 -4.90 -3.20 -2.77
N ILE A 206 -5.61 -2.14 -2.40
CA ILE A 206 -4.99 -0.84 -2.21
C ILE A 206 -5.28 -0.31 -0.79
N GLN A 207 -4.24 0.19 -0.14
CA GLN A 207 -4.34 1.02 1.05
C GLN A 207 -3.87 2.41 0.66
N ALA A 208 -4.78 3.39 0.66
CA ALA A 208 -4.49 4.72 0.20
C ALA A 208 -4.55 5.73 1.35
N ALA A 209 -3.47 6.48 1.53
CA ALA A 209 -3.38 7.60 2.45
C ALA A 209 -3.28 8.90 1.66
N PHE A 210 -4.01 9.92 2.10
CA PHE A 210 -4.03 11.24 1.47
C PHE A 210 -3.77 12.31 2.52
N LYS A 211 -2.79 13.18 2.26
CA LYS A 211 -2.48 14.39 3.06
C LYS A 211 -3.29 15.56 2.55
N LYS A 212 -3.95 16.28 3.45
CA LYS A 212 -4.64 17.51 3.08
C LYS A 212 -3.65 18.55 2.57
N ALA A 213 -3.97 19.13 1.41
CA ALA A 213 -3.17 20.24 0.88
C ALA A 213 -3.32 21.48 1.78
N ALA A 214 -2.25 22.27 1.86
CA ALA A 214 -2.19 23.50 2.64
C ALA A 214 -3.12 24.58 2.06
#